data_061e36b150fbb282a7e88f7b69c4329e
#
_entry.id   061e36b150fbb282a7e88f7b69c4329e
#
_cell.length_a   1.000
_cell.length_b   1.000
_cell.length_c   1.000
_cell.angle_alpha   90.00
_cell.angle_beta   90.00
_cell.angle_gamma   90.00
#
_symmetry.space_group_name_H-M   'P 1'
#
loop_
_entity.id
_entity.type
_entity.pdbx_description
1 polymer ?
#
loop_
_entity_poly.entity_id
_entity_poly.type
_entity_poly.pdbx_seq_one_letter_code
_entity_poly.pdbx_strand_id
1 'polypeptide(L)'
;MTYSSQASILDILNACESNAGIESLTYTLDELAKLTKATKCRPTLVSTGLKCKMEDNEYLQIVARSSTPLKYWLIVANAPGIVDADYYNNPDNEGEIFVQVINLSPFAIKLKKGDKIAQGIVSRYYTVEDDVRDGERTGGFGSTDA
;
A
#
# COMPACT_ATOMS: atom_id res chain seq x y z
N MET A 1 12.49 -18.68 10.89
CA MET A 1 11.17 -18.28 11.41
C MET A 1 10.14 -18.65 10.36
N THR A 2 9.42 -19.72 10.60
CA THR A 2 8.36 -20.25 9.75
C THR A 2 7.13 -19.37 9.93
N TYR A 3 6.69 -18.69 8.86
CA TYR A 3 5.41 -18.00 8.83
C TYR A 3 4.27 -19.03 8.80
N SER A 4 3.78 -19.40 9.96
CA SER A 4 2.61 -20.27 10.12
C SER A 4 1.39 -19.49 10.59
N SER A 5 1.03 -18.40 9.93
CA SER A 5 -0.24 -17.73 10.19
C SER A 5 -0.72 -16.91 9.00
N GLN A 6 -0.71 -17.54 7.85
CA GLN A 6 -1.68 -17.20 6.83
C GLN A 6 -2.88 -18.14 7.03
N ALA A 7 -3.62 -17.96 8.11
CA ALA A 7 -5.06 -18.12 8.03
C ALA A 7 -5.43 -17.08 6.98
N SER A 8 -5.49 -17.53 5.77
CA SER A 8 -5.42 -16.72 4.59
C SER A 8 -6.74 -15.98 4.48
N ILE A 9 -6.72 -14.85 3.80
CA ILE A 9 -7.93 -14.28 3.18
C ILE A 9 -8.78 -15.39 2.56
N LEU A 10 -8.17 -16.46 2.05
CA LEU A 10 -8.83 -17.66 1.56
C LEU A 10 -9.58 -18.43 2.66
N ASP A 11 -9.03 -18.54 3.86
CA ASP A 11 -9.73 -19.20 4.98
C ASP A 11 -10.89 -18.34 5.48
N ILE A 12 -10.76 -17.01 5.42
CA ILE A 12 -11.86 -16.07 5.70
C ILE A 12 -12.90 -16.14 4.58
N LEU A 13 -12.50 -16.18 3.31
CA LEU A 13 -13.41 -16.29 2.17
C LEU A 13 -14.09 -17.67 2.14
N ASN A 14 -13.36 -18.76 2.40
CA ASN A 14 -13.93 -20.10 2.50
C ASN A 14 -14.86 -20.25 3.71
N ALA A 15 -14.57 -19.57 4.81
CA ALA A 15 -15.48 -19.48 5.96
C ALA A 15 -16.76 -18.69 5.60
N CYS A 16 -16.66 -17.69 4.73
CA CYS A 16 -17.84 -16.95 4.21
C CYS A 16 -18.69 -17.79 3.25
N GLU A 17 -18.11 -18.67 2.44
CA GLU A 17 -18.85 -19.53 1.52
C GLU A 17 -19.54 -20.73 2.21
N SER A 18 -19.00 -21.20 3.34
CA SER A 18 -19.51 -22.39 4.03
C SER A 18 -20.67 -22.12 4.99
N ASN A 19 -21.08 -20.88 5.19
CA ASN A 19 -22.07 -20.51 6.20
C ASN A 19 -23.34 -19.86 5.64
N ALA A 20 -24.24 -20.67 5.20
CA ALA A 20 -25.68 -20.34 5.22
C ALA A 20 -26.13 -20.23 6.70
N GLY A 21 -25.76 -19.15 7.40
CA GLY A 21 -26.12 -18.98 8.80
C GLY A 21 -25.24 -18.03 9.61
N ILE A 22 -24.25 -17.38 9.01
CA ILE A 22 -23.53 -16.29 9.69
C ILE A 22 -24.38 -15.03 9.60
N GLU A 23 -24.89 -14.58 10.76
CA GLU A 23 -25.22 -13.18 10.94
C GLU A 23 -24.02 -12.36 10.45
N SER A 24 -24.25 -11.39 9.57
CA SER A 24 -23.19 -10.59 8.98
C SER A 24 -22.34 -9.98 10.10
N LEU A 25 -21.10 -10.45 10.26
CA LEU A 25 -20.15 -9.86 11.19
C LEU A 25 -19.82 -8.46 10.66
N THR A 26 -20.41 -7.46 11.28
CA THR A 26 -20.15 -6.06 10.93
C THR A 26 -19.07 -5.53 11.86
N TYR A 27 -17.93 -5.14 11.29
CA TYR A 27 -16.84 -4.51 12.03
C TYR A 27 -16.80 -3.02 11.72
N THR A 28 -16.54 -2.21 12.72
CA THR A 28 -16.13 -0.82 12.52
C THR A 28 -14.71 -0.75 11.96
N LEU A 29 -14.34 0.38 11.38
CA LEU A 29 -12.96 0.57 10.88
C LEU A 29 -11.91 0.41 11.97
N ASP A 30 -12.23 0.87 13.21
CA ASP A 30 -11.34 0.73 14.37
C ASP A 30 -11.16 -0.74 14.79
N GLU A 31 -12.22 -1.53 14.76
CA GLU A 31 -12.15 -2.95 15.07
C GLU A 31 -11.35 -3.71 14.01
N LEU A 32 -11.56 -3.39 12.73
CA LEU A 32 -10.77 -3.96 11.65
C LEU A 32 -9.28 -3.57 11.76
N ALA A 33 -8.98 -2.32 12.10
CA ALA A 33 -7.61 -1.86 12.29
C ALA A 33 -6.92 -2.60 13.46
N LYS A 34 -7.65 -2.83 14.56
CA LYS A 34 -7.15 -3.63 15.68
C LYS A 34 -6.93 -5.10 15.30
N LEU A 35 -7.86 -5.68 14.55
CA LEU A 35 -7.77 -7.07 14.09
C LEU A 35 -6.59 -7.27 13.13
N THR A 36 -6.42 -6.41 12.14
CA THR A 36 -5.30 -6.47 11.19
C THR A 36 -3.95 -6.29 11.89
N LYS A 37 -3.89 -5.41 12.90
CA LYS A 37 -2.70 -5.23 13.73
C LYS A 37 -2.39 -6.47 14.57
N ALA A 38 -3.40 -7.09 15.17
CA ALA A 38 -3.25 -8.29 15.98
C ALA A 38 -2.86 -9.52 15.15
N THR A 39 -3.46 -9.70 13.99
CA THR A 39 -3.17 -10.81 13.06
C THR A 39 -1.95 -10.60 12.20
N LYS A 40 -1.35 -9.38 12.22
CA LYS A 40 -0.27 -8.96 11.31
C LYS A 40 -0.63 -9.12 9.82
N CYS A 41 -1.92 -9.18 9.52
CA CYS A 41 -2.43 -9.27 8.14
C CYS A 41 -2.46 -7.87 7.52
N ARG A 42 -1.32 -7.41 7.06
CA ARG A 42 -1.16 -6.09 6.45
C ARG A 42 -0.22 -6.16 5.25
N PRO A 43 -0.31 -5.19 4.33
CA PRO A 43 0.65 -5.05 3.25
C PRO A 43 2.08 -4.95 3.78
N THR A 44 3.02 -5.47 3.01
CA THR A 44 4.44 -5.30 3.27
C THR A 44 4.91 -4.03 2.56
N LEU A 45 5.57 -3.13 3.29
CA LEU A 45 6.27 -2.00 2.69
C LEU A 45 7.63 -2.48 2.17
N VAL A 46 7.81 -2.39 0.86
CA VAL A 46 9.06 -2.75 0.20
C VAL A 46 9.81 -1.47 -0.14
N SER A 47 10.96 -1.29 0.48
CA SER A 47 11.89 -0.18 0.19
C SER A 47 12.38 -0.24 -1.25
N THR A 48 12.40 0.90 -1.93
CA THR A 48 12.93 0.99 -3.29
C THR A 48 14.35 1.56 -3.33
N GLY A 49 14.76 2.29 -2.31
CA GLY A 49 15.99 3.07 -2.28
C GLY A 49 15.96 4.27 -3.24
N LEU A 50 14.79 4.67 -3.71
CA LEU A 50 14.60 5.77 -4.66
C LEU A 50 13.77 6.87 -4.04
N LYS A 51 14.01 8.11 -4.48
CA LYS A 51 13.14 9.26 -4.25
C LYS A 51 12.91 9.98 -5.57
N CYS A 52 11.80 10.68 -5.71
CA CYS A 52 11.40 11.36 -6.93
C CYS A 52 11.26 12.86 -6.68
N LYS A 53 12.04 13.67 -7.40
CA LYS A 53 11.85 15.12 -7.43
C LYS A 53 10.91 15.46 -8.57
N MET A 54 9.87 16.20 -8.28
CA MET A 54 8.82 16.57 -9.23
C MET A 54 8.53 18.06 -9.13
N GLU A 55 7.83 18.61 -10.11
CA GLU A 55 7.29 19.97 -10.05
C GLU A 55 6.07 19.99 -9.12
N ASP A 56 5.70 21.17 -8.59
CA ASP A 56 4.63 21.32 -7.60
C ASP A 56 3.24 20.85 -8.07
N ASN A 57 3.02 20.79 -9.37
CA ASN A 57 1.79 20.30 -9.99
C ASN A 57 1.91 18.86 -10.54
N GLU A 58 2.92 18.14 -10.11
CA GLU A 58 3.15 16.75 -10.50
C GLU A 58 3.02 15.82 -9.31
N TYR A 59 2.72 14.56 -9.59
CA TYR A 59 2.69 13.47 -8.64
C TYR A 59 3.17 12.18 -9.27
N LEU A 60 3.70 11.29 -8.45
CA LEU A 60 4.11 9.96 -8.90
C LEU A 60 3.01 8.95 -8.58
N GLN A 61 2.55 8.25 -9.59
CA GLN A 61 1.69 7.08 -9.43
C GLN A 61 2.54 5.81 -9.36
N ILE A 62 2.34 5.00 -8.35
CA ILE A 62 2.93 3.68 -8.22
C ILE A 62 1.87 2.64 -8.57
N VAL A 63 2.14 1.86 -9.60
CA VAL A 63 1.23 0.82 -10.08
C VAL A 63 1.96 -0.50 -10.28
N ALA A 64 1.22 -1.61 -10.24
CA ALA A 64 1.77 -2.90 -10.56
C ALA A 64 2.23 -2.96 -12.03
N ARG A 65 3.27 -3.70 -12.30
CA ARG A 65 3.62 -4.10 -13.66
C ARG A 65 2.69 -5.22 -14.10
N SER A 66 2.41 -5.34 -15.38
CA SER A 66 1.51 -6.37 -15.92
C SER A 66 1.88 -7.80 -15.48
N SER A 67 3.17 -8.07 -15.35
CA SER A 67 3.66 -9.38 -14.92
C SER A 67 3.58 -9.64 -13.42
N THR A 68 3.46 -8.60 -12.59
CA THR A 68 3.52 -8.75 -11.13
C THR A 68 2.34 -9.56 -10.59
N PRO A 69 1.07 -9.21 -10.84
CA PRO A 69 -0.05 -10.03 -10.41
C PRO A 69 -0.14 -11.34 -11.19
N LEU A 70 0.11 -11.30 -12.50
CA LEU A 70 -0.07 -12.45 -13.38
C LEU A 70 0.87 -13.62 -13.09
N LYS A 71 2.14 -13.32 -12.77
CA LYS A 71 3.17 -14.36 -12.56
C LYS A 71 3.44 -14.65 -11.09
N TYR A 72 3.27 -13.67 -10.23
CA TYR A 72 3.75 -13.75 -8.84
C TYR A 72 2.64 -13.65 -7.81
N TRP A 73 1.39 -13.37 -8.23
CA TRP A 73 0.27 -13.15 -7.31
C TRP A 73 0.54 -12.02 -6.30
N LEU A 74 1.40 -11.08 -6.70
CA LEU A 74 1.67 -9.87 -5.93
C LEU A 74 0.80 -8.72 -6.44
N ILE A 75 0.15 -8.03 -5.53
CA ILE A 75 -0.61 -6.82 -5.85
C ILE A 75 -0.01 -5.62 -5.10
N VAL A 76 -0.11 -4.45 -5.70
CA VAL A 76 0.13 -3.18 -5.02
C VAL A 76 -1.14 -2.83 -4.26
N ALA A 77 -1.05 -2.76 -2.93
CA ALA A 77 -2.23 -2.70 -2.06
C ALA A 77 -3.03 -1.40 -2.21
N ASN A 78 -2.34 -0.28 -2.43
CA ASN A 78 -2.90 1.04 -2.61
C ASN A 78 -2.88 1.51 -4.07
N ALA A 79 -3.12 0.63 -5.04
CA ALA A 79 -3.00 0.93 -6.47
C ALA A 79 -4.14 1.82 -7.01
N PRO A 80 -3.79 3.00 -7.58
CA PRO A 80 -2.45 3.57 -7.62
C PRO A 80 -2.00 4.12 -6.26
N GLY A 81 -0.75 3.84 -5.88
CA GLY A 81 -0.09 4.57 -4.80
C GLY A 81 0.27 5.97 -5.28
N ILE A 82 -0.09 6.99 -4.54
CA ILE A 82 0.19 8.38 -4.89
C ILE A 82 1.31 8.90 -4.00
N VAL A 83 2.30 9.53 -4.62
CA VAL A 83 3.39 10.24 -3.94
C VAL A 83 3.38 11.68 -4.46
N ASP A 84 3.19 12.61 -3.56
CA ASP A 84 3.12 14.03 -3.85
C ASP A 84 4.51 14.65 -4.06
N ALA A 85 4.58 15.81 -4.71
CA ALA A 85 5.84 16.48 -4.99
C ALA A 85 6.57 16.92 -3.71
N ASP A 86 5.83 17.32 -2.67
CA ASP A 86 6.35 17.76 -1.37
C ASP A 86 6.89 16.62 -0.50
N TYR A 87 6.71 15.36 -0.92
CA TYR A 87 7.32 14.22 -0.23
C TYR A 87 8.83 14.09 -0.47
N TYR A 88 9.36 14.80 -1.47
CA TYR A 88 10.79 14.81 -1.73
C TYR A 88 11.57 15.43 -0.56
N ASN A 89 12.59 14.72 -0.06
CA ASN A 89 13.34 15.10 1.15
C ASN A 89 12.50 15.20 2.43
N ASN A 90 11.42 14.42 2.53
CA ASN A 90 10.66 14.30 3.78
C ASN A 90 11.61 14.05 4.97
N PRO A 91 11.48 14.76 6.09
CA PRO A 91 12.43 14.69 7.20
C PRO A 91 12.53 13.31 7.86
N ASP A 92 11.50 12.48 7.80
CA ASP A 92 11.47 11.17 8.45
C ASP A 92 12.27 10.11 7.69
N ASN A 93 12.30 10.18 6.34
CA ASN A 93 12.90 9.15 5.50
C ASN A 93 13.54 9.67 4.21
N GLU A 94 13.87 10.96 4.15
CA GLU A 94 14.44 11.62 2.98
C GLU A 94 13.58 11.54 1.70
N GLY A 95 12.29 11.23 1.85
CA GLY A 95 11.38 11.04 0.73
C GLY A 95 11.55 9.70 0.02
N GLU A 96 12.06 8.68 0.71
CA GLU A 96 12.19 7.35 0.15
C GLU A 96 10.82 6.77 -0.22
N ILE A 97 10.72 6.24 -1.43
CA ILE A 97 9.52 5.63 -1.97
C ILE A 97 9.44 4.16 -1.54
N PHE A 98 8.30 3.79 -0.97
CA PHE A 98 7.98 2.41 -0.63
C PHE A 98 6.81 1.91 -1.48
N VAL A 99 6.86 0.63 -1.83
CA VAL A 99 5.74 -0.04 -2.51
C VAL A 99 5.01 -0.91 -1.50
N GLN A 100 3.71 -0.67 -1.34
CA GLN A 100 2.85 -1.52 -0.51
C GLN A 100 2.45 -2.76 -1.30
N VAL A 101 2.88 -3.94 -0.85
CA VAL A 101 2.66 -5.19 -1.57
C VAL A 101 1.88 -6.17 -0.71
N ILE A 102 0.86 -6.79 -1.30
CA ILE A 102 0.19 -7.96 -0.75
C ILE A 102 0.57 -9.18 -1.58
N ASN A 103 0.97 -10.24 -0.90
CA ASN A 103 1.20 -11.53 -1.51
C ASN A 103 -0.07 -12.39 -1.38
N LEU A 104 -0.74 -12.63 -2.49
CA LEU A 104 -1.93 -13.47 -2.56
C LEU A 104 -1.60 -14.96 -2.78
N SER A 105 -0.33 -15.29 -3.05
CA SER A 105 0.06 -16.69 -3.23
C SER A 105 0.14 -17.42 -1.88
N PRO A 106 -0.03 -18.74 -1.86
CA PRO A 106 0.13 -19.54 -0.65
C PRO A 106 1.61 -19.73 -0.25
N PHE A 107 2.54 -19.14 -1.00
CA PHE A 107 3.98 -19.33 -0.81
C PHE A 107 4.65 -18.03 -0.32
N ALA A 108 5.66 -18.17 0.53
CA ALA A 108 6.52 -17.05 0.87
C ALA A 108 7.36 -16.63 -0.36
N ILE A 109 7.34 -15.35 -0.72
CA ILE A 109 8.10 -14.79 -1.83
C ILE A 109 9.28 -14.02 -1.28
N LYS A 110 10.47 -14.34 -1.77
CA LYS A 110 11.70 -13.61 -1.44
C LYS A 110 12.04 -12.65 -2.57
N LEU A 111 11.91 -11.36 -2.30
CA LEU A 111 12.37 -10.30 -3.21
C LEU A 111 13.86 -10.07 -3.05
N LYS A 112 14.55 -9.79 -4.16
CA LYS A 112 15.96 -9.45 -4.22
C LYS A 112 16.12 -8.04 -4.76
N LYS A 113 17.24 -7.40 -4.46
CA LYS A 113 17.60 -6.11 -5.06
C LYS A 113 17.61 -6.23 -6.59
N GLY A 114 16.89 -5.32 -7.25
CA GLY A 114 16.74 -5.31 -8.71
C GLY A 114 15.48 -6.01 -9.23
N ASP A 115 14.72 -6.69 -8.38
CA ASP A 115 13.44 -7.28 -8.78
C ASP A 115 12.44 -6.16 -9.12
N LYS A 116 11.79 -6.31 -10.27
CA LYS A 116 10.88 -5.31 -10.82
C LYS A 116 9.45 -5.63 -10.41
N ILE A 117 9.00 -5.11 -9.27
CA ILE A 117 7.69 -5.40 -8.67
C ILE A 117 6.60 -4.38 -9.00
N ALA A 118 6.99 -3.14 -9.29
CA ALA A 118 6.09 -2.04 -9.60
C ALA A 118 6.69 -1.15 -10.69
N GLN A 119 5.93 -0.16 -11.12
CA GLN A 119 6.38 0.92 -12.01
C GLN A 119 5.83 2.24 -11.50
N GLY A 120 6.59 3.31 -11.71
CA GLY A 120 6.20 4.67 -11.40
C GLY A 120 5.86 5.44 -12.68
N ILE A 121 4.82 6.26 -12.63
CA ILE A 121 4.38 7.14 -13.71
C ILE A 121 4.23 8.53 -13.12
N VAL A 122 5.01 9.50 -13.62
CA VAL A 122 4.82 10.91 -13.23
C VAL A 122 3.71 11.50 -14.08
N SER A 123 2.76 12.16 -13.42
CA SER A 123 1.60 12.79 -14.04
C SER A 123 1.38 14.18 -13.47
N ARG A 124 0.67 15.02 -14.20
CA ARG A 124 0.27 16.36 -13.74
C ARG A 124 -1.17 16.37 -13.26
N TYR A 125 -1.45 17.25 -12.33
CA TYR A 125 -2.79 17.53 -11.86
C TYR A 125 -3.08 19.03 -11.89
N TYR A 126 -4.37 19.37 -11.81
CA TYR A 126 -4.84 20.75 -11.73
C TYR A 126 -5.58 20.91 -10.42
N THR A 127 -5.35 22.03 -9.74
CA THR A 127 -6.08 22.41 -8.54
C THR A 127 -7.30 23.26 -8.89
N VAL A 128 -8.31 23.25 -8.02
CA VAL A 128 -9.42 24.21 -8.09
C VAL A 128 -8.95 25.56 -7.57
N GLU A 129 -9.61 26.66 -7.99
CA GLU A 129 -9.17 28.03 -7.68
C GLU A 129 -9.12 28.35 -6.17
N ASP A 130 -9.94 27.66 -5.36
CA ASP A 130 -10.07 27.88 -3.91
C ASP A 130 -9.30 26.83 -3.07
N ASP A 131 -8.43 26.04 -3.67
CA ASP A 131 -7.64 25.04 -2.94
C ASP A 131 -6.43 25.71 -2.26
N VAL A 132 -6.63 26.14 -1.02
CA VAL A 132 -5.58 26.73 -0.19
C VAL A 132 -4.89 25.64 0.60
N ARG A 133 -3.64 25.35 0.25
CA ARG A 133 -2.78 24.46 1.05
C ARG A 133 -2.04 25.28 2.09
N ASP A 134 -2.52 25.25 3.32
CA ASP A 134 -1.82 25.84 4.45
C ASP A 134 -1.12 24.72 5.26
N GLY A 135 0.19 24.66 5.22
CA GLY A 135 1.00 23.85 6.11
C GLY A 135 2.13 23.06 5.45
N GLU A 136 3.20 22.92 6.20
CA GLU A 136 4.33 22.07 5.85
C GLU A 136 3.99 20.59 6.13
N ARG A 137 4.18 19.71 5.16
CA ARG A 137 3.90 18.29 5.34
C ARG A 137 4.95 17.65 6.23
N THR A 138 4.52 17.12 7.38
CA THR A 138 5.39 16.50 8.39
C THR A 138 5.31 14.97 8.40
N GLY A 139 4.51 14.34 7.54
CA GLY A 139 4.37 12.89 7.54
C GLY A 139 3.80 12.27 6.27
N GLY A 140 3.63 10.96 6.29
CA GLY A 140 3.05 10.16 5.20
C GLY A 140 2.27 8.96 5.74
N PHE A 141 1.68 8.15 4.84
CA PHE A 141 0.96 6.91 5.18
C PHE A 141 -0.17 7.07 6.22
N GLY A 142 -0.97 8.13 6.10
CA GLY A 142 -2.12 8.36 6.98
C GLY A 142 -1.82 9.22 8.21
N SER A 143 -0.69 9.93 8.25
CA SER A 143 -0.36 10.85 9.33
C SER A 143 -1.11 12.18 9.29
N THR A 144 -1.89 12.44 8.23
CA THR A 144 -2.67 13.67 8.07
C THR A 144 -3.98 13.69 8.88
N ASP A 145 -4.39 12.55 9.44
CA ASP A 145 -5.64 12.40 10.21
C ASP A 145 -5.39 12.21 11.72
N ALA A 146 -4.18 12.51 12.21
CA ALA A 146 -3.79 12.37 13.61
C ALA A 146 -3.88 13.68 14.39
#